data_a52199c5af367960212d567b889c72cd
#
_entry.id   a52199c5af367960212d567b889c72cd
#
_cell.length_a   1.000
_cell.length_b   1.000
_cell.length_c   1.000
_cell.angle_alpha   90.00
_cell.angle_beta   90.00
_cell.angle_gamma   90.00
#
_symmetry.space_group_name_H-M   'P 1'
#
loop_
_entity.id
_entity.type
_entity.pdbx_description
1 polymer ?
#
loop_
_entity_poly.entity_id
_entity_poly.type
_entity_poly.pdbx_seq_one_letter_code
_entity_poly.pdbx_strand_id
1 'polypeptide(L)'
;DDREIVVAYLNPGDFFGEMGLFETNPQRTAEVRTRDVCEIAEISYANFHEVSKQYPDLSYAVFAQLVRRLKNTTRKVTDLAFIDVSGRIARCLIDLSGQPEAMILPNGRQIRITRQEIGRIVGCSREMVGRVLKTLEEQGMIETDGKAILIFDASLEAVNAAEEDFDDADDE
;
A
#
# COMPACT_ATOMS: atom_id res chain seq x y z
N ASP A 1 -24.09 -6.35 0.09
CA ASP A 1 -22.74 -6.78 0.50
C ASP A 1 -21.80 -5.60 0.28
N ASP A 2 -21.59 -4.80 1.33
CA ASP A 2 -20.61 -3.69 1.32
C ASP A 2 -19.18 -4.25 1.42
N ARG A 3 -18.70 -4.86 0.36
CA ARG A 3 -17.30 -5.28 0.28
C ARG A 3 -16.47 -4.09 -0.20
N GLU A 4 -15.77 -3.47 0.72
CA GLU A 4 -14.78 -2.43 0.42
C GLU A 4 -13.41 -3.07 0.22
N ILE A 5 -12.66 -2.59 -0.77
CA ILE A 5 -11.24 -2.92 -0.96
C ILE A 5 -10.42 -1.63 -0.88
N VAL A 6 -9.30 -1.67 -0.18
CA VAL A 6 -8.34 -0.56 -0.15
C VAL A 6 -7.38 -0.71 -1.32
N VAL A 7 -7.52 0.18 -2.30
CA VAL A 7 -6.68 0.17 -3.51
C VAL A 7 -5.28 0.68 -3.20
N ALA A 8 -5.18 1.82 -2.49
CA ALA A 8 -3.90 2.43 -2.14
C ALA A 8 -4.01 3.27 -0.86
N TYR A 9 -2.90 3.43 -0.16
CA TYR A 9 -2.68 4.50 0.82
C TYR A 9 -1.99 5.67 0.13
N LEU A 10 -2.37 6.88 0.53
CA LEU A 10 -1.81 8.14 0.05
C LEU A 10 -1.06 8.81 1.19
N ASN A 11 0.17 9.21 0.93
CA ASN A 11 1.04 9.88 1.88
C ASN A 11 1.12 11.40 1.59
N PRO A 12 1.64 12.21 2.49
CA PRO A 12 1.92 13.61 2.22
C PRO A 12 2.72 13.79 0.93
N GLY A 13 2.25 14.67 0.05
CA GLY A 13 2.83 14.90 -1.27
C GLY A 13 2.29 14.01 -2.39
N ASP A 14 1.44 13.03 -2.08
CA ASP A 14 0.78 12.23 -3.12
C ASP A 14 -0.38 12.99 -3.78
N PHE A 15 -0.55 12.78 -5.08
CA PHE A 15 -1.66 13.28 -5.87
C PHE A 15 -2.80 12.26 -5.92
N PHE A 16 -4.04 12.76 -6.03
CA PHE A 16 -5.20 11.95 -6.34
C PHE A 16 -6.20 12.71 -7.22
N GLY A 17 -7.01 11.97 -7.98
CA GLY A 17 -7.91 12.54 -8.97
C GLY A 17 -7.21 12.90 -10.29
N GLU A 18 -5.95 12.56 -10.44
CA GLU A 18 -5.08 12.82 -11.59
C GLU A 18 -5.52 12.08 -12.86
N MET A 19 -6.23 10.96 -12.72
CA MET A 19 -6.74 10.21 -13.89
C MET A 19 -7.62 11.07 -14.78
N GLY A 20 -8.42 11.96 -14.20
CA GLY A 20 -9.27 12.86 -14.94
C GLY A 20 -8.53 13.93 -15.77
N LEU A 21 -7.20 14.10 -15.60
CA LEU A 21 -6.40 14.97 -16.46
C LEU A 21 -6.34 14.47 -17.91
N PHE A 22 -6.51 13.17 -18.12
CA PHE A 22 -6.33 12.50 -19.41
C PHE A 22 -7.66 11.99 -19.99
N GLU A 23 -8.78 12.26 -19.35
CA GLU A 23 -10.11 11.80 -19.75
C GLU A 23 -10.96 12.95 -20.32
N THR A 24 -11.71 12.67 -21.38
CA THR A 24 -12.63 13.64 -21.97
C THR A 24 -13.84 13.90 -21.08
N ASN A 25 -14.27 12.90 -20.31
CA ASN A 25 -15.38 12.98 -19.35
C ASN A 25 -14.95 12.34 -18.04
N PRO A 26 -14.21 13.07 -17.18
CA PRO A 26 -13.59 12.52 -15.99
C PRO A 26 -14.63 12.08 -14.97
N GLN A 27 -14.61 10.79 -14.62
CA GLN A 27 -15.39 10.22 -13.54
C GLN A 27 -14.48 9.80 -12.39
N ARG A 28 -14.97 9.89 -11.15
CA ARG A 28 -14.26 9.35 -10.00
C ARG A 28 -14.38 7.85 -9.97
N THR A 29 -13.24 7.16 -10.00
CA THR A 29 -13.16 5.69 -10.02
C THR A 29 -13.04 5.09 -8.62
N ALA A 30 -12.69 5.90 -7.62
CA ALA A 30 -12.54 5.48 -6.24
C ALA A 30 -12.94 6.62 -5.28
N GLU A 31 -13.37 6.25 -4.09
CA GLU A 31 -13.57 7.17 -2.97
C GLU A 31 -12.23 7.36 -2.24
N VAL A 32 -11.95 8.60 -1.80
CA VAL A 32 -10.79 8.92 -0.96
C VAL A 32 -11.30 9.30 0.42
N ARG A 33 -10.77 8.62 1.46
CA ARG A 33 -11.08 8.91 2.87
C ARG A 33 -9.82 9.23 3.63
N THR A 34 -9.85 10.29 4.42
CA THR A 34 -8.76 10.62 5.35
C THR A 34 -8.81 9.69 6.56
N ARG A 35 -7.63 9.29 7.06
CA ARG A 35 -7.49 8.52 8.31
C ARG A 35 -7.35 9.44 9.51
N ASP A 36 -6.74 10.60 9.30
CA ASP A 36 -6.49 11.63 10.31
C ASP A 36 -6.82 13.01 9.74
N VAL A 37 -6.55 14.07 10.50
CA VAL A 37 -6.67 15.45 10.05
C VAL A 37 -5.64 15.70 8.96
N CYS A 38 -6.12 16.12 7.77
CA CYS A 38 -5.28 16.34 6.59
C CYS A 38 -5.46 17.76 6.07
N GLU A 39 -4.39 18.34 5.55
CA GLU A 39 -4.43 19.50 4.64
C GLU A 39 -4.41 19.00 3.20
N ILE A 40 -5.35 19.48 2.38
CA ILE A 40 -5.46 19.08 0.98
C ILE A 40 -5.40 20.35 0.13
N ALA A 41 -4.42 20.40 -0.78
CA ALA A 41 -4.37 21.43 -1.82
C ALA A 41 -5.14 20.95 -3.04
N GLU A 42 -6.06 21.79 -3.55
CA GLU A 42 -6.86 21.49 -4.73
C GLU A 42 -6.44 22.39 -5.90
N ILE A 43 -6.34 21.79 -7.09
CA ILE A 43 -6.11 22.50 -8.34
C ILE A 43 -7.08 21.97 -9.40
N SER A 44 -7.70 22.87 -10.18
CA SER A 44 -8.52 22.45 -11.30
C SER A 44 -7.65 21.89 -12.44
N TYR A 45 -8.19 20.99 -13.26
CA TYR A 45 -7.49 20.44 -14.43
C TYR A 45 -6.99 21.52 -15.39
N ALA A 46 -7.79 22.57 -15.62
CA ALA A 46 -7.39 23.70 -16.46
C ALA A 46 -6.17 24.43 -15.89
N ASN A 47 -6.19 24.74 -14.58
CA ASN A 47 -5.06 25.38 -13.92
C ASN A 47 -3.84 24.48 -13.88
N PHE A 48 -4.01 23.16 -13.66
CA PHE A 48 -2.92 22.21 -13.72
C PHE A 48 -2.24 22.23 -15.09
N HIS A 49 -3.01 22.25 -16.18
CA HIS A 49 -2.48 22.35 -17.55
C HIS A 49 -1.66 23.63 -17.77
N GLU A 50 -2.11 24.76 -17.26
CA GLU A 50 -1.37 26.03 -17.41
C GLU A 50 -0.09 26.03 -16.56
N VAL A 51 -0.18 25.57 -15.32
CA VAL A 51 0.98 25.50 -14.42
C VAL A 51 2.03 24.50 -14.92
N SER A 52 1.61 23.35 -15.44
CA SER A 52 2.54 22.32 -15.94
C SER A 52 3.31 22.75 -17.19
N LYS A 53 2.79 23.71 -17.98
CA LYS A 53 3.56 24.32 -19.09
C LYS A 53 4.73 25.16 -18.58
N GLN A 54 4.55 25.83 -17.44
CA GLN A 54 5.59 26.67 -16.83
C GLN A 54 6.56 25.85 -15.96
N TYR A 55 6.06 24.78 -15.34
CA TYR A 55 6.79 23.89 -14.43
C TYR A 55 6.63 22.41 -14.86
N PRO A 56 7.40 21.97 -15.89
CA PRO A 56 7.30 20.59 -16.41
C PRO A 56 7.53 19.50 -15.36
N ASP A 57 8.33 19.80 -14.33
CA ASP A 57 8.63 18.88 -13.22
C ASP A 57 7.36 18.43 -12.47
N LEU A 58 6.31 19.26 -12.48
CA LEU A 58 5.03 18.88 -11.91
C LEU A 58 4.41 17.67 -12.64
N SER A 59 4.48 17.65 -13.98
CA SER A 59 4.03 16.52 -14.78
C SER A 59 4.88 15.27 -14.51
N TYR A 60 6.21 15.44 -14.38
CA TYR A 60 7.10 14.34 -14.02
C TYR A 60 6.75 13.73 -12.65
N ALA A 61 6.43 14.55 -11.65
CA ALA A 61 6.01 14.08 -10.33
C ALA A 61 4.72 13.24 -10.41
N VAL A 62 3.72 13.69 -11.18
CA VAL A 62 2.48 12.93 -11.40
C VAL A 62 2.76 11.62 -12.13
N PHE A 63 3.57 11.63 -13.20
CA PHE A 63 3.92 10.41 -13.94
C PHE A 63 4.70 9.42 -13.06
N ALA A 64 5.66 9.88 -12.29
CA ALA A 64 6.42 9.02 -11.38
C ALA A 64 5.51 8.32 -10.37
N GLN A 65 4.51 9.02 -9.84
CA GLN A 65 3.52 8.45 -8.95
C GLN A 65 2.61 7.44 -9.67
N LEU A 66 2.17 7.73 -10.89
CA LEU A 66 1.35 6.81 -11.69
C LEU A 66 2.12 5.52 -12.00
N VAL A 67 3.40 5.61 -12.34
CA VAL A 67 4.27 4.44 -12.56
C VAL A 67 4.39 3.60 -11.29
N ARG A 68 4.63 4.23 -10.13
CA ARG A 68 4.66 3.50 -8.85
C ARG A 68 3.33 2.80 -8.56
N ARG A 69 2.20 3.48 -8.77
CA ARG A 69 0.86 2.89 -8.58
C ARG A 69 0.61 1.73 -9.53
N LEU A 70 1.02 1.86 -10.80
CA LEU A 70 0.89 0.79 -11.77
C LEU A 70 1.70 -0.44 -11.36
N LYS A 71 2.98 -0.28 -11.00
CA LYS A 71 3.83 -1.36 -10.48
C LYS A 71 3.19 -2.06 -9.29
N ASN A 72 2.73 -1.29 -8.30
CA ASN A 72 2.09 -1.83 -7.10
C ASN A 72 0.78 -2.58 -7.41
N THR A 73 -0.01 -2.08 -8.36
CA THR A 73 -1.25 -2.73 -8.78
C THR A 73 -0.96 -4.03 -9.54
N THR A 74 0.01 -4.02 -10.45
CA THR A 74 0.47 -5.21 -11.18
C THR A 74 0.95 -6.27 -10.19
N ARG A 75 1.81 -5.90 -9.21
CA ARG A 75 2.25 -6.82 -8.16
C ARG A 75 1.07 -7.42 -7.40
N LYS A 76 0.09 -6.61 -6.98
CA LYS A 76 -1.11 -7.12 -6.30
C LYS A 76 -1.90 -8.11 -7.15
N VAL A 77 -1.99 -7.91 -8.45
CA VAL A 77 -2.65 -8.85 -9.38
C VAL A 77 -1.88 -10.16 -9.44
N THR A 78 -0.55 -10.09 -9.55
CA THR A 78 0.33 -11.27 -9.52
C THR A 78 0.18 -12.02 -8.19
N ASP A 79 0.20 -11.31 -7.06
CA ASP A 79 0.02 -11.89 -5.73
C ASP A 79 -1.33 -12.61 -5.59
N LEU A 80 -2.40 -12.07 -6.18
CA LEU A 80 -3.72 -12.71 -6.17
C LEU A 80 -3.73 -14.03 -6.97
N ALA A 81 -2.91 -14.13 -8.01
CA ALA A 81 -2.83 -15.30 -8.88
C ALA A 81 -1.95 -16.42 -8.29
N PHE A 82 -0.85 -16.08 -7.62
CA PHE A 82 0.21 -17.02 -7.29
C PHE A 82 0.50 -17.17 -5.80
N ILE A 83 0.06 -16.22 -4.95
CA ILE A 83 0.33 -16.24 -3.51
C ILE A 83 -0.94 -16.58 -2.74
N ASP A 84 -0.84 -17.47 -1.77
CA ASP A 84 -1.96 -17.79 -0.89
C ASP A 84 -2.33 -16.62 0.04
N VAL A 85 -3.46 -16.75 0.74
CA VAL A 85 -3.94 -15.68 1.63
C VAL A 85 -2.94 -15.36 2.74
N SER A 86 -2.21 -16.36 3.25
CA SER A 86 -1.23 -16.18 4.33
C SER A 86 -0.04 -15.35 3.85
N GLY A 87 0.50 -15.67 2.69
CA GLY A 87 1.57 -14.89 2.05
C GLY A 87 1.15 -13.47 1.72
N ARG A 88 -0.07 -13.26 1.20
CA ARG A 88 -0.57 -11.90 0.94
C ARG A 88 -0.75 -11.07 2.21
N ILE A 89 -1.15 -11.69 3.34
CA ILE A 89 -1.22 -10.98 4.62
C ILE A 89 0.18 -10.63 5.10
N ALA A 90 1.15 -11.56 5.05
CA ALA A 90 2.53 -11.28 5.43
C ALA A 90 3.13 -10.14 4.60
N ARG A 91 2.96 -10.16 3.28
CA ARG A 91 3.40 -9.07 2.38
C ARG A 91 2.71 -7.75 2.70
N CYS A 92 1.42 -7.74 2.99
CA CYS A 92 0.69 -6.56 3.42
C CYS A 92 1.29 -5.94 4.69
N LEU A 93 1.69 -6.75 5.68
CA LEU A 93 2.33 -6.26 6.90
C LEU A 93 3.69 -5.60 6.60
N ILE A 94 4.47 -6.18 5.70
CA ILE A 94 5.77 -5.64 5.26
C ILE A 94 5.59 -4.34 4.50
N ASP A 95 4.68 -4.27 3.54
CA ASP A 95 4.34 -3.04 2.82
C ASP A 95 3.95 -1.91 3.78
N LEU A 96 3.17 -2.22 4.81
CA LEU A 96 2.76 -1.27 5.84
C LEU A 96 3.92 -0.87 6.76
N SER A 97 4.85 -1.77 7.05
CA SER A 97 6.02 -1.46 7.86
C SER A 97 7.01 -0.51 7.16
N GLY A 98 6.94 -0.43 5.83
CA GLY A 98 7.70 0.52 5.02
C GLY A 98 7.05 1.91 4.90
N GLN A 99 5.82 2.10 5.41
CA GLN A 99 5.14 3.39 5.36
C GLN A 99 5.70 4.37 6.40
N PRO A 100 5.59 5.69 6.16
CA PRO A 100 6.09 6.72 7.09
C PRO A 100 5.48 6.66 8.49
N GLU A 101 4.28 6.10 8.64
CA GLU A 101 3.57 5.98 9.91
C GLU A 101 4.07 4.79 10.76
N ALA A 102 4.89 3.92 10.20
CA ALA A 102 5.48 2.81 10.94
C ALA A 102 6.51 3.32 11.96
N MET A 103 6.40 2.87 13.20
CA MET A 103 7.34 3.23 14.27
C MET A 103 8.53 2.27 14.22
N ILE A 104 9.73 2.82 14.11
CA ILE A 104 10.97 2.05 14.17
C ILE A 104 11.31 1.77 15.65
N LEU A 105 11.46 0.50 16.00
CA LEU A 105 11.84 0.03 17.33
C LEU A 105 13.18 -0.73 17.24
N PRO A 106 13.87 -0.95 18.39
CA PRO A 106 15.17 -1.63 18.39
C PRO A 106 15.19 -3.07 17.85
N ASN A 107 14.03 -3.72 17.77
CA ASN A 107 13.87 -5.12 17.37
C ASN A 107 12.95 -5.31 16.17
N GLY A 108 12.53 -4.23 15.50
CA GLY A 108 11.63 -4.31 14.36
C GLY A 108 10.86 -3.03 14.08
N ARG A 109 9.77 -3.17 13.36
CA ARG A 109 8.88 -2.08 13.00
C ARG A 109 7.47 -2.33 13.50
N GLN A 110 6.88 -1.34 14.17
CA GLN A 110 5.53 -1.41 14.67
C GLN A 110 4.59 -0.63 13.77
N ILE A 111 3.49 -1.27 13.38
CA ILE A 111 2.38 -0.66 12.66
C ILE A 111 1.11 -0.67 13.54
N ARG A 112 0.16 0.21 13.24
CA ARG A 112 -1.14 0.26 13.88
C ARG A 112 -2.25 0.08 12.86
N ILE A 113 -2.86 -1.10 12.86
CA ILE A 113 -3.90 -1.47 11.90
C ILE A 113 -4.88 -2.48 12.51
N THR A 114 -6.14 -2.45 12.07
CA THR A 114 -7.14 -3.43 12.48
C THR A 114 -7.14 -4.64 11.54
N ARG A 115 -7.55 -5.81 12.07
CA ARG A 115 -7.76 -7.03 11.27
C ARG A 115 -8.76 -6.81 10.12
N GLN A 116 -9.74 -5.92 10.32
CA GLN A 116 -10.71 -5.58 9.28
C GLN A 116 -10.06 -4.78 8.15
N GLU A 117 -9.19 -3.82 8.46
CA GLU A 117 -8.44 -3.05 7.46
C GLU A 117 -7.49 -3.95 6.66
N ILE A 118 -6.73 -4.85 7.33
CA ILE A 118 -5.90 -5.85 6.64
C ILE A 118 -6.78 -6.67 5.69
N GLY A 119 -7.93 -7.14 6.14
CA GLY A 119 -8.87 -7.89 5.30
C GLY A 119 -9.33 -7.11 4.07
N ARG A 120 -9.57 -5.80 4.18
CA ARG A 120 -9.91 -4.92 3.05
C ARG A 120 -8.76 -4.70 2.07
N ILE A 121 -7.51 -4.68 2.57
CA ILE A 121 -6.32 -4.53 1.72
C ILE A 121 -6.05 -5.80 0.93
N VAL A 122 -6.15 -6.96 1.60
CA VAL A 122 -5.78 -8.27 1.05
C VAL A 122 -6.93 -8.95 0.29
N GLY A 123 -8.17 -8.51 0.54
CA GLY A 123 -9.36 -9.11 -0.05
C GLY A 123 -9.77 -10.42 0.64
N CYS A 124 -9.69 -10.49 1.99
CA CYS A 124 -10.10 -11.65 2.77
C CYS A 124 -10.91 -11.28 4.02
N SER A 125 -11.48 -12.28 4.71
CA SER A 125 -12.28 -12.03 5.90
C SER A 125 -11.42 -11.67 7.12
N ARG A 126 -12.00 -10.90 8.06
CA ARG A 126 -11.37 -10.57 9.36
C ARG A 126 -10.96 -11.81 10.14
N GLU A 127 -11.76 -12.87 10.08
CA GLU A 127 -11.48 -14.15 10.74
C GLU A 127 -10.24 -14.84 10.16
N MET A 128 -10.09 -14.78 8.82
CA MET A 128 -8.91 -15.30 8.14
C MET A 128 -7.66 -14.53 8.56
N VAL A 129 -7.72 -13.19 8.58
CA VAL A 129 -6.61 -12.37 9.09
C VAL A 129 -6.25 -12.77 10.52
N GLY A 130 -7.25 -12.94 11.40
CA GLY A 130 -7.01 -13.36 12.79
C GLY A 130 -6.27 -14.68 12.91
N ARG A 131 -6.62 -15.66 12.08
CA ARG A 131 -5.94 -16.98 12.06
C ARG A 131 -4.48 -16.85 11.60
N VAL A 132 -4.26 -16.13 10.50
CA VAL A 132 -2.91 -15.96 9.95
C VAL A 132 -2.00 -15.18 10.92
N LEU A 133 -2.50 -14.08 11.50
CA LEU A 133 -1.71 -13.32 12.49
C LEU A 133 -1.31 -14.20 13.67
N LYS A 134 -2.21 -15.06 14.17
CA LYS A 134 -1.89 -16.00 15.22
C LYS A 134 -0.79 -16.99 14.81
N THR A 135 -0.84 -17.52 13.60
CA THR A 135 0.20 -18.41 13.07
C THR A 135 1.56 -17.70 12.96
N LEU A 136 1.59 -16.45 12.46
CA LEU A 136 2.82 -15.67 12.36
C LEU A 136 3.39 -15.33 13.74
N GLU A 137 2.55 -15.10 14.75
CA GLU A 137 2.93 -14.87 16.13
C GLU A 137 3.50 -16.14 16.77
N GLU A 138 2.86 -17.31 16.57
CA GLU A 138 3.36 -18.62 17.01
C GLU A 138 4.72 -18.98 16.37
N GLN A 139 5.00 -18.49 15.17
CA GLN A 139 6.28 -18.63 14.47
C GLN A 139 7.35 -17.62 14.93
N GLY A 140 6.99 -16.68 15.81
CA GLY A 140 7.89 -15.63 16.28
C GLY A 140 8.24 -14.57 15.23
N MET A 141 7.43 -14.42 14.20
CA MET A 141 7.65 -13.43 13.14
C MET A 141 7.10 -12.05 13.51
N ILE A 142 6.03 -12.02 14.31
CA ILE A 142 5.35 -10.82 14.76
C ILE A 142 4.93 -10.94 16.22
N GLU A 143 4.59 -9.80 16.82
CA GLU A 143 3.89 -9.73 18.11
C GLU A 143 2.67 -8.81 17.95
N THR A 144 1.52 -9.21 18.53
CA THR A 144 0.29 -8.43 18.41
C THR A 144 -0.20 -7.93 19.77
N ASP A 145 -0.51 -6.61 19.85
CA ASP A 145 -1.18 -6.00 21.00
C ASP A 145 -2.32 -5.10 20.53
N GLY A 146 -3.52 -5.62 20.56
CA GLY A 146 -4.73 -4.95 20.09
C GLY A 146 -4.66 -4.58 18.61
N LYS A 147 -4.39 -3.30 18.30
CA LYS A 147 -4.20 -2.78 16.94
C LYS A 147 -2.73 -2.63 16.58
N ALA A 148 -1.82 -2.71 17.54
CA ALA A 148 -0.40 -2.65 17.30
C ALA A 148 0.10 -4.03 16.85
N ILE A 149 0.92 -4.06 15.81
CA ILE A 149 1.60 -5.25 15.30
C ILE A 149 3.06 -4.88 15.17
N LEU A 150 3.92 -5.54 15.94
CA LEU A 150 5.37 -5.46 15.81
C LEU A 150 5.84 -6.55 14.85
N ILE A 151 6.55 -6.19 13.82
CA ILE A 151 7.17 -7.09 12.84
C ILE A 151 8.66 -7.09 13.14
N PHE A 152 9.23 -8.24 13.44
CA PHE A 152 10.64 -8.35 13.80
C PHE A 152 11.57 -8.21 12.60
N ASP A 153 12.77 -7.63 12.78
CA ASP A 153 13.73 -7.38 11.72
C ASP A 153 14.13 -8.64 10.96
N ALA A 154 14.32 -9.76 11.65
CA ALA A 154 14.62 -11.05 11.02
C ALA A 154 13.54 -11.48 10.00
N SER A 155 12.28 -11.13 10.25
CA SER A 155 11.17 -11.42 9.34
C SER A 155 11.16 -10.48 8.13
N LEU A 156 11.57 -9.22 8.33
CA LEU A 156 11.70 -8.23 7.26
C LEU A 156 12.84 -8.60 6.31
N GLU A 157 13.98 -9.02 6.84
CA GLU A 157 15.15 -9.46 6.07
C GLU A 157 14.85 -10.72 5.24
N ALA A 158 14.15 -11.70 5.83
CA ALA A 158 13.81 -12.95 5.15
C ALA A 158 12.91 -12.74 3.90
N VAL A 159 12.01 -11.75 3.96
CA VAL A 159 11.11 -11.48 2.83
C VAL A 159 11.79 -10.62 1.78
N ASN A 160 12.60 -9.63 2.17
CA ASN A 160 13.37 -8.81 1.22
C ASN A 160 14.34 -9.69 0.41
N ALA A 161 15.02 -10.66 1.03
CA ALA A 161 15.88 -11.61 0.34
C ALA A 161 15.11 -12.47 -0.68
N ALA A 162 13.88 -12.88 -0.36
CA ALA A 162 13.04 -13.67 -1.26
C ALA A 162 12.47 -12.83 -2.43
N GLU A 163 12.37 -11.50 -2.30
CA GLU A 163 11.96 -10.61 -3.39
C GLU A 163 13.12 -10.31 -4.36
N GLU A 164 14.35 -10.15 -3.85
CA GLU A 164 15.54 -9.96 -4.69
C GLU A 164 15.82 -11.16 -5.59
N ASP A 165 15.67 -12.39 -5.08
CA ASP A 165 15.83 -13.63 -5.86
C ASP A 165 14.78 -13.77 -6.99
N PHE A 166 13.63 -13.08 -6.91
CA PHE A 166 12.57 -13.15 -7.91
C PHE A 166 12.76 -12.13 -9.03
N ASP A 167 13.29 -10.94 -8.73
CA ASP A 167 13.57 -9.89 -9.72
C ASP A 167 14.77 -10.27 -10.61
N ASP A 168 15.76 -10.98 -10.08
CA ASP A 168 16.92 -11.45 -10.83
C ASP A 168 16.60 -12.61 -11.81
N ALA A 169 15.49 -13.32 -11.60
CA ALA A 169 15.09 -14.45 -12.45
C ALA A 169 14.37 -14.01 -13.75
N ASP A 170 13.90 -12.80 -13.85
CA ASP A 170 13.19 -12.26 -15.02
C ASP A 170 14.14 -11.52 -16.00
N ASP A 171 15.44 -11.36 -15.67
CA ASP A 171 16.44 -10.70 -16.53
C ASP A 171 17.31 -11.69 -17.35
N GLU A 172 17.03 -13.00 -17.35
CA GLU A 172 17.66 -14.01 -18.21
C GLU A 172 16.67 -14.48 -19.33
#